data_6e648d7011cb0252ca57d72b8b02893d
#
_entry.id   6e648d7011cb0252ca57d72b8b02893d
#
_cell.length_a   1.000
_cell.length_b   1.000
_cell.length_c   1.000
_cell.angle_alpha   90.00
_cell.angle_beta   90.00
_cell.angle_gamma   90.00
#
_symmetry.space_group_name_H-M   'P 1'
#
loop_
_entity.id
_entity.type
_entity.pdbx_description
1 polymer ?
#
loop_
_entity_poly.entity_id
_entity_poly.type
_entity_poly.pdbx_seq_one_letter_code
_entity_poly.pdbx_strand_id
1 'polypeptide(L)'
;MSNSKKTVVIGASPNPSRYAYVATNRLKSAGHEVIPVGLRDGKIGEIQILKDFPKIEDVDTVTLYVGPKHQDYWKEYIFSLNPKRVIFNPGTESDFEQELKAKGIETNEACTLVMLSVGNY
;
A
#
# COMPACT_ATOMS: atom_id res chain seq x y z
N MET A 1 -0.98 11.36 21.24
CA MET A 1 0.12 10.57 20.71
C MET A 1 -0.31 9.83 19.47
N SER A 2 0.35 10.07 18.38
CA SER A 2 -0.04 9.48 17.12
C SER A 2 0.73 8.17 16.87
N ASN A 3 -0.01 7.12 16.51
CA ASN A 3 0.59 5.89 16.00
C ASN A 3 0.50 5.86 14.47
N SER A 4 0.47 7.05 13.87
CA SER A 4 0.34 7.19 12.44
C SER A 4 1.52 6.56 11.72
N LYS A 5 1.20 5.74 10.72
CA LYS A 5 2.18 5.13 9.84
C LYS A 5 1.95 5.66 8.44
N LYS A 6 2.94 6.31 7.89
CA LYS A 6 2.84 6.83 6.53
C LYS A 6 2.74 5.65 5.56
N THR A 7 1.62 5.53 4.91
CA THR A 7 1.27 4.36 4.12
C THR A 7 1.05 4.72 2.65
N VAL A 8 1.71 4.00 1.76
CA VAL A 8 1.48 4.09 0.32
C VAL A 8 0.62 2.91 -0.10
N VAL A 9 -0.52 3.18 -0.72
CA VAL A 9 -1.40 2.15 -1.27
C VAL A 9 -1.05 1.97 -2.74
N ILE A 10 -0.51 0.80 -3.10
CA ILE A 10 -0.14 0.49 -4.48
C ILE A 10 -1.26 -0.32 -5.13
N GLY A 11 -1.72 0.14 -6.28
CA GLY A 11 -2.87 -0.45 -6.95
C GLY A 11 -4.15 0.30 -6.64
N ALA A 12 -4.05 1.56 -6.27
CA ALA A 12 -5.20 2.39 -5.95
C ALA A 12 -6.11 2.56 -7.16
N SER A 13 -7.40 2.66 -6.90
CA SER A 13 -8.42 2.80 -7.94
C SER A 13 -9.49 3.78 -7.48
N PRO A 14 -10.07 4.58 -8.39
CA PRO A 14 -11.20 5.44 -8.04
C PRO A 14 -12.52 4.68 -7.93
N ASN A 15 -12.51 3.38 -8.21
CA ASN A 15 -13.70 2.54 -8.13
C ASN A 15 -13.99 2.16 -6.68
N PRO A 16 -15.14 2.62 -6.09
CA PRO A 16 -15.45 2.35 -4.68
C PRO A 16 -15.62 0.87 -4.34
N SER A 17 -15.80 0.01 -5.33
CA SER A 17 -15.95 -1.43 -5.07
C SER A 17 -14.61 -2.14 -4.87
N ARG A 18 -13.50 -1.48 -5.13
CA ARG A 18 -12.18 -2.07 -4.98
C ARG A 18 -11.70 -2.00 -3.53
N TYR A 19 -11.04 -3.08 -3.08
CA TYR A 19 -10.49 -3.10 -1.73
C TYR A 19 -9.47 -1.99 -1.49
N ALA A 20 -8.68 -1.63 -2.50
CA ALA A 20 -7.72 -0.54 -2.36
C ALA A 20 -8.40 0.79 -2.04
N TYR A 21 -9.56 1.03 -2.64
CA TYR A 21 -10.36 2.23 -2.34
C TYR A 21 -10.83 2.22 -0.88
N VAL A 22 -11.40 1.12 -0.45
CA VAL A 22 -11.89 0.97 0.92
C VAL A 22 -10.73 1.13 1.92
N ALA A 23 -9.59 0.49 1.62
CA ALA A 23 -8.43 0.56 2.51
C ALA A 23 -7.90 1.99 2.64
N THR A 24 -7.87 2.75 1.55
CA THR A 24 -7.41 4.14 1.58
C THR A 24 -8.26 4.96 2.54
N ASN A 25 -9.59 4.83 2.43
CA ASN A 25 -10.50 5.55 3.33
C ASN A 25 -10.36 5.10 4.78
N ARG A 26 -10.22 3.79 5.00
CA ARG A 26 -10.09 3.25 6.36
C ARG A 26 -8.79 3.66 7.02
N LEU A 27 -7.69 3.69 6.25
CA LEU A 27 -6.41 4.16 6.74
C LEU A 27 -6.48 5.63 7.15
N LYS A 28 -7.09 6.46 6.31
CA LYS A 28 -7.27 7.87 6.63
C LYS A 28 -8.11 8.05 7.89
N SER A 29 -9.21 7.32 8.01
CA SER A 29 -10.09 7.41 9.18
C SER A 29 -9.37 6.96 10.45
N ALA A 30 -8.42 6.05 10.34
CA ALA A 30 -7.64 5.58 11.48
C ALA A 30 -6.48 6.51 11.85
N GLY A 31 -6.32 7.62 11.15
CA GLY A 31 -5.32 8.64 11.48
C GLY A 31 -3.98 8.46 10.79
N HIS A 32 -3.87 7.57 9.81
CA HIS A 32 -2.63 7.40 9.07
C HIS A 32 -2.54 8.38 7.90
N GLU A 33 -1.33 8.81 7.59
CA GLU A 33 -1.09 9.55 6.36
C GLU A 33 -1.08 8.53 5.22
N VAL A 34 -2.04 8.67 4.30
CA VAL A 34 -2.21 7.69 3.23
C VAL A 34 -2.03 8.34 1.86
N ILE A 35 -1.24 7.67 1.02
CA ILE A 35 -0.94 8.16 -0.33
C ILE A 35 -1.31 7.05 -1.31
N PRO A 36 -2.44 7.19 -2.03
CA PRO A 36 -2.83 6.19 -3.02
C PRO A 36 -2.07 6.41 -4.32
N VAL A 37 -1.48 5.34 -4.84
CA VAL A 37 -0.73 5.35 -6.10
C VAL A 37 -1.30 4.29 -7.02
N GLY A 38 -1.62 4.66 -8.25
CA GLY A 38 -2.23 3.76 -9.19
C GLY A 38 -1.97 4.17 -10.63
N LEU A 39 -2.67 3.51 -11.55
CA LEU A 39 -2.51 3.73 -12.99
C LEU A 39 -3.55 4.67 -13.58
N ARG A 40 -4.61 4.98 -12.83
CA ARG A 40 -5.72 5.78 -13.31
C ARG A 40 -5.84 7.09 -12.56
N ASP A 41 -6.28 8.11 -13.27
CA ASP A 41 -6.66 9.37 -12.63
C ASP A 41 -7.91 9.16 -11.78
N GLY A 42 -8.01 9.93 -10.73
CA GLY A 42 -9.20 9.93 -9.90
C GLY A 42 -8.87 10.28 -8.47
N LYS A 43 -9.92 10.23 -7.66
CA LYS A 43 -9.81 10.55 -6.24
C LYS A 43 -10.49 9.47 -5.41
N ILE A 44 -10.00 9.32 -4.20
CA ILE A 44 -10.63 8.50 -3.18
C ILE A 44 -11.02 9.47 -2.08
N GLY A 45 -12.33 9.78 -2.01
CA GLY A 45 -12.76 10.90 -1.19
C GLY A 45 -12.14 12.18 -1.74
N GLU A 46 -11.39 12.90 -0.90
CA GLU A 46 -10.67 14.10 -1.30
C GLU A 46 -9.21 13.85 -1.69
N ILE A 47 -8.76 12.59 -1.58
CA ILE A 47 -7.36 12.25 -1.81
C ILE A 47 -7.14 11.94 -3.27
N GLN A 48 -6.23 12.68 -3.90
CA GLN A 48 -5.88 12.46 -5.31
C GLN A 48 -5.03 11.20 -5.45
N ILE A 49 -5.40 10.32 -6.39
CA ILE A 49 -4.56 9.18 -6.76
C ILE A 49 -3.37 9.73 -7.56
N LEU A 50 -2.17 9.33 -7.16
CA LEU A 50 -0.95 9.74 -7.83
C LEU A 50 -0.53 8.69 -8.85
N LYS A 51 0.13 9.14 -9.91
CA LYS A 51 0.60 8.28 -11.00
C LYS A 51 2.07 8.53 -11.27
N ASP A 52 2.66 7.71 -12.14
CA ASP A 52 4.01 7.91 -12.67
C ASP A 52 5.10 7.88 -11.61
N PHE A 53 4.96 6.96 -10.64
CA PHE A 53 5.98 6.68 -9.63
C PHE A 53 6.40 7.92 -8.85
N PRO A 54 5.49 8.57 -8.12
CA PRO A 54 5.83 9.78 -7.38
C PRO A 54 6.88 9.50 -6.31
N LYS A 55 7.81 10.42 -6.13
CA LYS A 55 8.82 10.30 -5.09
C LYS A 55 8.17 10.63 -3.74
N ILE A 56 8.21 9.67 -2.83
CA ILE A 56 7.62 9.81 -1.49
C ILE A 56 8.68 9.40 -0.48
N GLU A 57 8.93 10.26 0.50
CA GLU A 57 9.93 10.00 1.54
C GLU A 57 9.28 9.50 2.82
N ASP A 58 10.08 8.85 3.66
CA ASP A 58 9.68 8.40 4.99
C ASP A 58 8.48 7.47 4.98
N VAL A 59 8.43 6.56 4.02
CA VAL A 59 7.34 5.58 3.92
C VAL A 59 7.53 4.52 4.99
N ASP A 60 6.52 4.35 5.85
CA ASP A 60 6.51 3.26 6.83
C ASP A 60 6.04 1.97 6.18
N THR A 61 4.89 1.99 5.54
CA THR A 61 4.24 0.80 5.02
C THR A 61 3.80 1.00 3.58
N VAL A 62 4.04 -0.02 2.77
CA VAL A 62 3.38 -0.16 1.46
C VAL A 62 2.33 -1.25 1.63
N THR A 63 1.07 -0.93 1.32
CA THR A 63 0.02 -1.94 1.27
C THR A 63 -0.29 -2.23 -0.20
N LEU A 64 -0.04 -3.48 -0.59
CA LEU A 64 -0.04 -3.89 -2.00
C LEU A 64 -1.38 -4.50 -2.40
N TYR A 65 -1.97 -3.95 -3.44
CA TYR A 65 -3.23 -4.43 -4.02
C TYR A 65 -3.07 -4.76 -5.50
N VAL A 66 -1.88 -5.23 -5.89
CA VAL A 66 -1.58 -5.61 -7.26
C VAL A 66 -1.30 -7.11 -7.30
N GLY A 67 -2.00 -7.85 -8.15
CA GLY A 67 -1.80 -9.28 -8.29
C GLY A 67 -0.41 -9.64 -8.80
N PRO A 68 0.04 -10.87 -8.57
CA PRO A 68 1.41 -11.28 -8.94
C PRO A 68 1.78 -11.02 -10.39
N LYS A 69 0.83 -11.18 -11.30
CA LYS A 69 1.07 -10.98 -12.74
C LYS A 69 1.54 -9.57 -13.09
N HIS A 70 1.18 -8.58 -12.27
CA HIS A 70 1.44 -7.18 -12.56
C HIS A 70 2.43 -6.55 -11.60
N GLN A 71 3.00 -7.32 -10.68
CA GLN A 71 3.90 -6.79 -9.65
C GLN A 71 5.25 -6.34 -10.21
N ASP A 72 5.72 -6.96 -11.29
CA ASP A 72 7.02 -6.59 -11.86
C ASP A 72 7.09 -5.10 -12.21
N TYR A 73 5.98 -4.54 -12.64
CA TYR A 73 5.88 -3.11 -12.96
C TYR A 73 6.19 -2.22 -11.76
N TRP A 74 5.89 -2.71 -10.55
CA TRP A 74 5.98 -1.92 -9.32
C TRP A 74 7.20 -2.21 -8.46
N LYS A 75 7.92 -3.31 -8.72
CA LYS A 75 8.99 -3.76 -7.84
C LYS A 75 10.07 -2.72 -7.59
N GLU A 76 10.62 -2.15 -8.67
CA GLU A 76 11.67 -1.14 -8.54
C GLU A 76 11.18 0.08 -7.78
N TYR A 77 9.95 0.49 -8.07
CA TYR A 77 9.36 1.63 -7.39
C TYR A 77 9.24 1.37 -5.89
N ILE A 78 8.74 0.19 -5.53
CA ILE A 78 8.59 -0.17 -4.11
C ILE A 78 9.95 -0.19 -3.41
N PHE A 79 10.97 -0.75 -4.05
CA PHE A 79 12.32 -0.70 -3.49
C PHE A 79 12.80 0.74 -3.31
N SER A 80 12.50 1.61 -4.27
CA SER A 80 12.94 3.01 -4.20
C SER A 80 12.27 3.78 -3.04
N LEU A 81 11.09 3.37 -2.65
CA LEU A 81 10.39 3.95 -1.49
C LEU A 81 11.06 3.57 -0.17
N ASN A 82 11.82 2.47 -0.17
CA ASN A 82 12.50 1.95 1.00
C ASN A 82 11.57 1.87 2.23
N PRO A 83 10.42 1.19 2.12
CA PRO A 83 9.49 1.11 3.23
C PRO A 83 10.05 0.21 4.34
N LYS A 84 9.55 0.39 5.55
CA LYS A 84 9.89 -0.52 6.64
C LYS A 84 9.16 -1.84 6.48
N ARG A 85 7.98 -1.82 5.87
CA ARG A 85 7.10 -2.98 5.79
C ARG A 85 6.30 -2.95 4.49
N VAL A 86 6.08 -4.14 3.91
CA VAL A 86 5.14 -4.31 2.79
C VAL A 86 4.09 -5.33 3.19
N ILE A 87 2.83 -4.96 3.08
CA ILE A 87 1.70 -5.86 3.35
C ILE A 87 1.22 -6.42 2.01
N PHE A 88 1.26 -7.75 1.90
CA PHE A 88 0.70 -8.47 0.75
C PHE A 88 -0.74 -8.85 1.09
N ASN A 89 -1.67 -8.05 0.62
CA ASN A 89 -3.10 -8.31 0.85
C ASN A 89 -3.53 -9.59 0.14
N PRO A 90 -4.64 -10.23 0.55
CA PRO A 90 -5.07 -11.48 -0.06
C PRO A 90 -5.14 -11.39 -1.59
N GLY A 91 -4.51 -12.35 -2.26
CA GLY A 91 -4.42 -12.39 -3.71
C GLY A 91 -3.18 -11.74 -4.30
N THR A 92 -2.34 -11.13 -3.47
CA THR A 92 -1.10 -10.49 -3.95
C THR A 92 0.16 -11.26 -3.58
N GLU A 93 0.04 -12.34 -2.83
CA GLU A 93 1.18 -13.12 -2.35
C GLU A 93 2.02 -13.62 -3.52
N SER A 94 3.33 -13.43 -3.44
CA SER A 94 4.24 -13.83 -4.51
C SER A 94 5.67 -13.94 -4.00
N ASP A 95 6.56 -14.43 -4.86
CA ASP A 95 7.99 -14.53 -4.56
C ASP A 95 8.66 -13.18 -4.33
N PHE A 96 7.99 -12.08 -4.67
CA PHE A 96 8.49 -10.75 -4.39
C PHE A 96 8.76 -10.54 -2.90
N GLU A 97 8.02 -11.25 -2.03
CA GLU A 97 8.27 -11.19 -0.60
C GLU A 97 9.72 -11.56 -0.26
N GLN A 98 10.27 -12.56 -0.92
CA GLN A 98 11.64 -13.00 -0.66
C GLN A 98 12.65 -11.95 -1.09
N GLU A 99 12.39 -11.27 -2.20
CA GLU A 99 13.26 -10.19 -2.68
C GLU A 99 13.27 -9.04 -1.67
N LEU A 100 12.11 -8.71 -1.10
CA LEU A 100 11.99 -7.67 -0.09
C LEU A 100 12.72 -8.05 1.19
N LYS A 101 12.54 -9.29 1.66
CA LYS A 101 13.21 -9.78 2.86
C LYS A 101 14.72 -9.74 2.70
N ALA A 102 15.22 -10.07 1.51
CA ALA A 102 16.64 -10.02 1.23
C ALA A 102 17.21 -8.61 1.36
N LYS A 103 16.38 -7.59 1.22
CA LYS A 103 16.76 -6.19 1.39
C LYS A 103 16.48 -5.67 2.82
N GLY A 104 16.07 -6.54 3.73
CA GLY A 104 15.80 -6.15 5.10
C GLY A 104 14.44 -5.50 5.31
N ILE A 105 13.52 -5.65 4.36
CA ILE A 105 12.18 -5.08 4.46
C ILE A 105 11.25 -6.14 5.03
N GLU A 106 10.49 -5.79 6.07
CA GLU A 106 9.51 -6.69 6.66
C GLU A 106 8.37 -6.93 5.68
N THR A 107 7.90 -8.18 5.59
CA THR A 107 6.75 -8.53 4.77
C THR A 107 5.69 -9.22 5.62
N ASN A 108 4.42 -8.93 5.32
CA ASN A 108 3.29 -9.58 5.99
C ASN A 108 2.30 -10.03 4.93
N GLU A 109 1.87 -11.29 5.01
CA GLU A 109 0.73 -11.75 4.23
C GLU A 109 -0.50 -11.55 5.11
N ALA A 110 -1.23 -10.48 4.86
CA ALA A 110 -2.33 -10.08 5.73
C ALA A 110 -3.31 -9.20 4.98
N CYS A 111 -4.48 -9.01 5.56
CA CYS A 111 -5.48 -8.09 5.03
C CYS A 111 -5.42 -6.79 5.82
N THR A 112 -5.08 -5.71 5.16
CA THR A 112 -4.98 -4.39 5.80
C THR A 112 -6.27 -4.01 6.52
N LEU A 113 -7.43 -4.30 5.92
CA LEU A 113 -8.71 -3.98 6.55
C LEU A 113 -8.92 -4.75 7.83
N VAL A 114 -8.53 -6.02 7.87
CA VAL A 114 -8.61 -6.83 9.09
C VAL A 114 -7.65 -6.28 10.14
N MET A 115 -6.43 -5.94 9.75
CA MET A 115 -5.46 -5.38 10.68
C MET A 115 -5.98 -4.11 11.34
N LEU A 116 -6.62 -3.24 10.55
CA LEU A 116 -7.22 -2.02 11.08
C LEU A 116 -8.38 -2.33 12.03
N SER A 117 -9.20 -3.33 11.69
CA SER A 117 -10.35 -3.71 12.51
C SER A 117 -9.96 -4.27 13.87
N VAL A 118 -8.87 -5.03 13.93
CA VAL A 118 -8.43 -5.66 15.19
C VAL A 118 -7.35 -4.85 15.91
N GLY A 119 -6.94 -3.73 15.36
CA GLY A 119 -6.02 -2.81 16.03
C GLY A 119 -4.56 -3.22 16.00
N ASN A 120 -4.14 -4.02 15.00
CA ASN A 120 -2.74 -4.44 14.89
C ASN A 120 -2.04 -3.94 13.61
N TYR A 121 -2.59 -2.92 13.01
CA TYR A 121 -1.97 -2.33 11.82
C TYR A 121 -0.63 -1.61 12.18
#